data_f805ba6092246d9bb084fea63c182b88
#
_entry.id   f805ba6092246d9bb084fea63c182b88
#
_cell.length_a   1.000
_cell.length_b   1.000
_cell.length_c   1.000
_cell.angle_alpha   90.00
_cell.angle_beta   90.00
_cell.angle_gamma   90.00
#
_symmetry.space_group_name_H-M   'P 1'
#
loop_
_entity.id
_entity.type
_entity.pdbx_description
1 polymer ?
#
loop_
_entity_poly.entity_id
_entity_poly.type
_entity_poly.pdbx_seq_one_letter_code
_entity_poly.pdbx_strand_id
1 'polypeptide(L)'
;MRINSVHGFANDRVWHLSFSEFIAIPRIFPMRVNCCHDRDLLVGWAEKSRTQIQLRTSQQGSCRMNVDEQLKQQLDEFRKDFQRLKSEISKVIVGQQEILDDTLISLIAGGHVLLEGVPGLGKTLTVRTLADALHLEFHRIQFTPDLMPADLIGTQVIAEAGDGRKVFEFQKGPLFSNVLLADEINRATPKTQSALLEAMQEHSVTVAGVTHILSEPFFVMATQNPLEMEGTYPLPEAQLDRFFVKLLVKYPKVSDLETILDRTTENLKPRAEAVLTGEKILQMSQLSRMIPIANDVRRYGIALVVATHPDHELASVSARKYVRYGASPRGLQALILGAKIRAILDNRYHVARDDLKSMALPVLRHRMILNFEGQAEGISADDVIRKMLADVKEDALAA
;
A
#
# COMPACT_ATOMS: atom_id res chain seq x y z
N MET A 1 -24.92 33.02 51.15
CA MET A 1 -25.51 34.30 50.71
C MET A 1 -25.75 34.21 49.18
N ARG A 2 -26.98 34.09 48.79
CA ARG A 2 -27.69 34.53 47.57
C ARG A 2 -26.87 34.46 46.27
N ILE A 3 -27.22 33.50 45.35
CA ILE A 3 -28.26 33.55 44.31
C ILE A 3 -28.09 34.77 43.38
N ASN A 4 -27.79 34.49 42.09
CA ASN A 4 -28.71 34.86 41.00
C ASN A 4 -28.35 34.16 39.70
N SER A 5 -29.35 33.48 39.21
CA SER A 5 -29.52 32.94 37.86
C SER A 5 -29.74 34.03 36.83
N VAL A 6 -29.29 33.86 35.62
CA VAL A 6 -29.98 34.39 34.42
C VAL A 6 -29.93 33.33 33.30
N HIS A 7 -31.12 33.08 32.80
CA HIS A 7 -31.53 32.28 31.67
C HIS A 7 -31.01 32.82 30.32
N GLY A 8 -30.86 31.90 29.38
CA GLY A 8 -31.37 32.28 28.08
C GLY A 8 -30.58 31.84 26.85
N PHE A 9 -31.18 30.98 26.15
CA PHE A 9 -31.38 30.75 24.72
C PHE A 9 -30.55 29.67 24.04
N ALA A 10 -31.29 28.63 23.74
CA ALA A 10 -31.03 27.60 22.76
C ALA A 10 -30.84 28.19 21.34
N ASN A 11 -29.99 27.57 20.55
CA ASN A 11 -30.20 27.46 19.12
C ASN A 11 -29.59 26.16 18.61
N ASP A 12 -30.48 25.19 18.43
CA ASP A 12 -30.27 24.00 17.62
C ASP A 12 -29.97 24.41 16.17
N ARG A 13 -28.85 23.96 15.62
CA ARG A 13 -28.69 23.77 14.18
C ARG A 13 -28.14 22.40 13.92
N VAL A 14 -29.05 21.47 13.73
CA VAL A 14 -28.83 20.19 13.07
C VAL A 14 -28.49 20.44 11.60
N TRP A 15 -27.29 20.10 11.17
CA TRP A 15 -26.97 20.05 9.77
C TRP A 15 -27.29 18.66 9.23
N HIS A 16 -28.48 18.56 8.63
CA HIS A 16 -28.79 17.48 7.70
C HIS A 16 -28.06 17.71 6.38
N LEU A 17 -26.96 16.98 6.13
CA LEU A 17 -26.41 16.83 4.79
C LEU A 17 -27.16 15.69 4.08
N SER A 18 -28.05 16.07 3.18
CA SER A 18 -28.76 15.17 2.28
C SER A 18 -27.80 14.68 1.19
N PHE A 19 -27.70 13.36 1.10
CA PHE A 19 -27.01 12.63 0.03
C PHE A 19 -27.89 12.66 -1.25
N SER A 20 -27.77 13.69 -2.09
CA SER A 20 -28.34 13.69 -3.43
C SER A 20 -27.74 14.83 -4.26
N GLU A 21 -26.57 14.58 -4.86
CA GLU A 21 -26.10 15.28 -6.06
C GLU A 21 -24.84 14.54 -6.54
N PHE A 22 -25.03 13.70 -7.57
CA PHE A 22 -24.09 13.44 -8.64
C PHE A 22 -24.58 12.25 -9.47
N ILE A 23 -25.50 12.52 -10.40
CA ILE A 23 -25.57 11.86 -11.72
C ILE A 23 -26.46 12.76 -12.58
N ALA A 24 -25.84 13.60 -13.41
CA ALA A 24 -26.53 14.30 -14.50
C ALA A 24 -26.51 13.41 -15.74
N ILE A 25 -27.66 12.81 -16.06
CA ILE A 25 -27.92 12.20 -17.38
C ILE A 25 -28.75 13.22 -18.17
N PRO A 26 -28.37 13.61 -19.39
CA PRO A 26 -29.15 14.54 -20.18
C PRO A 26 -30.46 13.87 -20.64
N ARG A 27 -31.57 14.51 -20.30
CA ARG A 27 -32.91 14.15 -20.76
C ARG A 27 -33.04 14.48 -22.24
N ILE A 28 -33.31 13.47 -23.07
CA ILE A 28 -33.76 13.61 -24.45
C ILE A 28 -35.26 13.90 -24.46
N PHE A 29 -35.63 14.96 -25.17
CA PHE A 29 -36.98 15.51 -25.38
C PHE A 29 -37.99 14.46 -25.85
N PRO A 30 -39.27 14.56 -25.44
CA PRO A 30 -40.36 13.78 -26.03
C PRO A 30 -40.87 14.45 -27.30
N MET A 31 -40.63 13.85 -28.46
CA MET A 31 -41.39 14.16 -29.68
C MET A 31 -42.80 13.59 -29.62
N ARG A 32 -43.82 14.46 -29.69
CA ARG A 32 -45.21 14.07 -29.97
C ARG A 32 -45.28 13.54 -31.41
N VAL A 33 -45.69 12.28 -31.58
CA VAL A 33 -46.00 11.70 -32.87
C VAL A 33 -47.53 11.83 -33.10
N ASN A 34 -47.90 12.59 -34.11
CA ASN A 34 -49.28 12.59 -34.63
C ASN A 34 -49.47 11.33 -35.49
N CYS A 35 -50.53 10.58 -35.21
CA CYS A 35 -50.97 9.46 -35.99
C CYS A 35 -51.48 9.93 -37.36
N CYS A 36 -50.86 9.46 -38.45
CA CYS A 36 -51.50 9.33 -39.76
C CYS A 36 -51.09 7.99 -40.38
N HIS A 37 -52.08 7.32 -40.94
CA HIS A 37 -52.06 6.03 -41.60
C HIS A 37 -51.01 5.95 -42.70
N ASP A 38 -50.05 5.02 -42.59
CA ASP A 38 -49.45 4.35 -43.74
C ASP A 38 -48.80 3.04 -43.28
N ARG A 39 -49.40 1.91 -43.65
CA ARG A 39 -48.91 0.56 -43.28
C ARG A 39 -47.63 0.13 -44.00
N ASP A 40 -47.30 0.74 -45.10
CA ASP A 40 -46.14 0.30 -45.91
C ASP A 40 -44.81 0.93 -45.50
N LEU A 41 -44.83 2.03 -44.72
CA LEU A 41 -43.62 2.64 -44.14
C LEU A 41 -43.07 1.92 -42.90
N LEU A 42 -43.89 1.10 -42.20
CA LEU A 42 -43.49 0.40 -40.99
C LEU A 42 -42.59 -0.83 -41.24
N VAL A 43 -42.73 -1.50 -42.40
CA VAL A 43 -41.94 -2.70 -42.73
C VAL A 43 -40.50 -2.32 -43.06
N GLY A 44 -40.29 -1.25 -43.85
CA GLY A 44 -38.94 -0.76 -44.18
C GLY A 44 -38.17 -0.16 -43.01
N TRP A 45 -38.88 0.34 -41.97
CA TRP A 45 -38.28 0.87 -40.75
C TRP A 45 -37.84 -0.23 -39.77
N ALA A 46 -38.58 -1.32 -39.69
CA ALA A 46 -38.25 -2.47 -38.88
C ALA A 46 -37.00 -3.23 -39.37
N GLU A 47 -36.81 -3.35 -40.68
CA GLU A 47 -35.60 -3.97 -41.25
C GLU A 47 -34.35 -3.09 -41.11
N LYS A 48 -34.47 -1.77 -41.36
CA LYS A 48 -33.35 -0.83 -41.10
C LYS A 48 -32.97 -0.75 -39.61
N SER A 49 -33.95 -0.81 -38.71
CA SER A 49 -33.68 -0.81 -37.27
C SER A 49 -33.02 -2.10 -36.79
N ARG A 50 -33.42 -3.27 -37.34
CA ARG A 50 -32.74 -4.55 -37.06
C ARG A 50 -31.29 -4.58 -37.52
N THR A 51 -31.02 -4.07 -38.70
CA THR A 51 -29.66 -4.02 -39.26
C THR A 51 -28.78 -3.02 -38.48
N GLN A 52 -29.32 -1.87 -38.03
CA GLN A 52 -28.58 -0.93 -37.17
C GLN A 52 -28.35 -1.45 -35.74
N ILE A 53 -29.29 -2.22 -35.18
CA ILE A 53 -29.12 -2.87 -33.88
C ILE A 53 -28.09 -3.97 -33.95
N GLN A 54 -28.11 -4.80 -35.04
CA GLN A 54 -27.08 -5.83 -35.25
C GLN A 54 -25.69 -5.25 -35.51
N LEU A 55 -25.56 -4.14 -36.22
CA LEU A 55 -24.27 -3.45 -36.42
C LEU A 55 -23.75 -2.82 -35.12
N ARG A 56 -24.62 -2.24 -34.29
CA ARG A 56 -24.21 -1.71 -32.95
C ARG A 56 -23.80 -2.81 -31.99
N THR A 57 -24.49 -3.96 -31.95
CA THR A 57 -24.12 -5.10 -31.11
C THR A 57 -22.84 -5.77 -31.59
N SER A 58 -22.60 -5.88 -32.89
CA SER A 58 -21.34 -6.42 -33.41
C SER A 58 -20.15 -5.49 -33.18
N GLN A 59 -20.32 -4.17 -33.30
CA GLN A 59 -19.27 -3.20 -32.98
C GLN A 59 -18.97 -3.13 -31.45
N GLN A 60 -20.00 -3.24 -30.62
CA GLN A 60 -19.80 -3.31 -29.19
C GLN A 60 -19.15 -4.63 -28.73
N GLY A 61 -19.48 -5.75 -29.39
CA GLY A 61 -18.84 -7.04 -29.13
C GLY A 61 -17.38 -7.06 -29.56
N SER A 62 -17.07 -6.53 -30.75
CA SER A 62 -15.68 -6.40 -31.23
C SER A 62 -14.83 -5.45 -30.37
N CYS A 63 -15.41 -4.33 -29.92
CA CYS A 63 -14.72 -3.40 -29.06
C CYS A 63 -14.45 -4.01 -27.66
N ARG A 64 -15.39 -4.77 -27.08
CA ARG A 64 -15.20 -5.47 -25.79
C ARG A 64 -14.16 -6.57 -25.91
N MET A 65 -14.16 -7.39 -26.94
CA MET A 65 -13.14 -8.44 -27.14
C MET A 65 -11.73 -7.84 -27.25
N ASN A 66 -11.56 -6.73 -27.96
CA ASN A 66 -10.26 -6.05 -28.05
C ASN A 66 -9.78 -5.49 -26.70
N VAL A 67 -10.67 -4.97 -25.86
CA VAL A 67 -10.33 -4.45 -24.54
C VAL A 67 -9.91 -5.59 -23.60
N ASP A 68 -10.63 -6.71 -23.61
CA ASP A 68 -10.29 -7.87 -22.78
C ASP A 68 -8.93 -8.49 -23.17
N GLU A 69 -8.62 -8.51 -24.48
CA GLU A 69 -7.36 -9.03 -24.99
C GLU A 69 -6.18 -8.10 -24.66
N GLN A 70 -6.37 -6.80 -24.75
CA GLN A 70 -5.39 -5.80 -24.34
C GLN A 70 -5.10 -5.89 -22.83
N LEU A 71 -6.14 -6.03 -21.99
CA LEU A 71 -5.96 -6.19 -20.55
C LEU A 71 -5.18 -7.47 -20.22
N LYS A 72 -5.49 -8.59 -20.88
CA LYS A 72 -4.73 -9.83 -20.70
C LYS A 72 -3.26 -9.65 -21.07
N GLN A 73 -2.96 -9.00 -22.17
CA GLN A 73 -1.60 -8.72 -22.59
C GLN A 73 -0.86 -7.84 -21.58
N GLN A 74 -1.51 -6.80 -21.04
CA GLN A 74 -0.92 -5.94 -20.00
C GLN A 74 -0.63 -6.71 -18.71
N LEU A 75 -1.51 -7.64 -18.32
CA LEU A 75 -1.31 -8.48 -17.13
C LEU A 75 -0.19 -9.53 -17.34
N ASP A 76 -0.04 -10.05 -18.56
CA ASP A 76 1.09 -10.92 -18.93
C ASP A 76 2.41 -10.17 -18.89
N GLU A 77 2.43 -8.93 -19.39
CA GLU A 77 3.59 -8.04 -19.30
C GLU A 77 3.94 -7.72 -17.86
N PHE A 78 2.95 -7.39 -17.02
CA PHE A 78 3.11 -7.18 -15.58
C PHE A 78 3.85 -8.35 -14.91
N ARG A 79 3.43 -9.59 -15.18
CA ARG A 79 4.07 -10.78 -14.61
C ARG A 79 5.52 -10.95 -15.09
N LYS A 80 5.76 -10.72 -16.37
CA LYS A 80 7.11 -10.78 -16.96
C LYS A 80 8.02 -9.73 -16.32
N ASP A 81 7.54 -8.50 -16.17
CA ASP A 81 8.27 -7.39 -15.57
C ASP A 81 8.57 -7.66 -14.10
N PHE A 82 7.59 -8.18 -13.34
CA PHE A 82 7.80 -8.58 -11.94
C PHE A 82 8.87 -9.66 -11.81
N GLN A 83 8.79 -10.72 -12.63
CA GLN A 83 9.76 -11.81 -12.61
C GLN A 83 11.15 -11.34 -13.04
N ARG A 84 11.23 -10.48 -14.04
CA ARG A 84 12.49 -9.87 -14.50
C ARG A 84 13.12 -9.05 -13.39
N LEU A 85 12.35 -8.20 -12.71
CA LEU A 85 12.83 -7.40 -11.59
C LEU A 85 13.30 -8.28 -10.42
N LYS A 86 12.48 -9.28 -10.04
CA LYS A 86 12.82 -10.25 -8.99
C LYS A 86 14.09 -11.02 -9.32
N SER A 87 14.25 -11.53 -10.54
CA SER A 87 15.44 -12.23 -10.99
C SER A 87 16.68 -11.36 -10.91
N GLU A 88 16.56 -10.09 -11.30
CA GLU A 88 17.69 -9.16 -11.30
C GLU A 88 18.17 -8.89 -9.87
N ILE A 89 17.25 -8.63 -8.95
CA ILE A 89 17.58 -8.42 -7.54
C ILE A 89 18.17 -9.70 -6.92
N SER A 90 17.69 -10.88 -7.29
CA SER A 90 18.16 -12.17 -6.78
C SER A 90 19.58 -12.52 -7.23
N LYS A 91 20.15 -11.85 -8.25
CA LYS A 91 21.56 -11.97 -8.59
C LYS A 91 22.45 -11.46 -7.44
N VAL A 92 21.99 -10.44 -6.72
CA VAL A 92 22.73 -9.80 -5.62
C VAL A 92 22.28 -10.33 -4.26
N ILE A 93 20.96 -10.41 -4.05
CA ILE A 93 20.37 -10.82 -2.78
C ILE A 93 20.18 -12.34 -2.77
N VAL A 94 20.72 -12.98 -1.75
CA VAL A 94 20.63 -14.44 -1.56
C VAL A 94 19.58 -14.78 -0.53
N GLY A 95 18.75 -15.78 -0.84
CA GLY A 95 17.66 -16.17 0.06
C GLY A 95 16.56 -15.13 0.16
N GLN A 96 15.77 -15.18 1.25
CA GLN A 96 14.75 -14.19 1.61
C GLN A 96 13.71 -13.89 0.51
N GLN A 97 13.37 -14.89 -0.31
CA GLN A 97 12.49 -14.73 -1.47
C GLN A 97 11.10 -14.18 -1.10
N GLU A 98 10.54 -14.61 0.04
CA GLU A 98 9.25 -14.12 0.54
C GLU A 98 9.32 -12.63 0.89
N ILE A 99 10.41 -12.19 1.53
CA ILE A 99 10.64 -10.78 1.88
C ILE A 99 10.74 -9.93 0.62
N LEU A 100 11.44 -10.43 -0.40
CA LEU A 100 11.59 -9.75 -1.68
C LEU A 100 10.24 -9.63 -2.38
N ASP A 101 9.46 -10.71 -2.45
CA ASP A 101 8.11 -10.69 -3.05
C ASP A 101 7.21 -9.68 -2.36
N ASP A 102 7.12 -9.72 -1.03
CA ASP A 102 6.28 -8.81 -0.25
C ASP A 102 6.76 -7.35 -0.34
N THR A 103 8.07 -7.12 -0.49
CA THR A 103 8.65 -5.80 -0.73
C THR A 103 8.23 -5.26 -2.10
N LEU A 104 8.34 -6.07 -3.16
CA LEU A 104 7.93 -5.69 -4.51
C LEU A 104 6.41 -5.47 -4.61
N ILE A 105 5.62 -6.32 -3.95
CA ILE A 105 4.17 -6.12 -3.84
C ILE A 105 3.85 -4.80 -3.16
N SER A 106 4.57 -4.47 -2.07
CA SER A 106 4.37 -3.22 -1.34
C SER A 106 4.72 -1.99 -2.18
N LEU A 107 5.82 -2.03 -2.92
CA LEU A 107 6.22 -0.98 -3.85
C LEU A 107 5.16 -0.75 -4.92
N ILE A 108 4.68 -1.82 -5.58
CA ILE A 108 3.64 -1.74 -6.63
C ILE A 108 2.31 -1.27 -6.05
N ALA A 109 1.98 -1.67 -4.81
CA ALA A 109 0.77 -1.18 -4.12
C ALA A 109 0.83 0.32 -3.78
N GLY A 110 2.00 0.95 -3.86
CA GLY A 110 2.24 2.32 -3.41
C GLY A 110 2.34 2.43 -1.89
N GLY A 111 2.76 1.35 -1.22
CA GLY A 111 2.91 1.30 0.23
C GLY A 111 4.37 1.27 0.67
N HIS A 112 4.61 1.38 1.97
CA HIS A 112 5.93 1.41 2.58
C HIS A 112 6.16 0.16 3.44
N VAL A 113 7.42 -0.22 3.66
CA VAL A 113 7.79 -1.48 4.33
C VAL A 113 8.51 -1.20 5.63
N LEU A 114 8.12 -1.91 6.69
CA LEU A 114 8.86 -1.99 7.93
C LEU A 114 9.58 -3.33 8.02
N LEU A 115 10.92 -3.31 8.06
CA LEU A 115 11.75 -4.50 8.27
C LEU A 115 12.14 -4.61 9.73
N GLU A 116 11.84 -5.71 10.36
CA GLU A 116 12.33 -6.04 11.68
C GLU A 116 13.32 -7.21 11.60
N GLY A 117 14.49 -7.05 12.20
CA GLY A 117 15.50 -8.08 12.22
C GLY A 117 16.83 -7.57 12.72
N VAL A 118 17.69 -8.49 13.12
CA VAL A 118 19.04 -8.18 13.63
C VAL A 118 19.90 -7.47 12.59
N PRO A 119 20.90 -6.70 12.99
CA PRO A 119 21.84 -6.06 12.08
C PRO A 119 22.64 -7.10 11.29
N GLY A 120 23.22 -6.67 10.16
CA GLY A 120 24.09 -7.53 9.34
C GLY A 120 23.39 -8.47 8.36
N LEU A 121 22.07 -8.49 8.27
CA LEU A 121 21.30 -9.37 7.38
C LEU A 121 21.05 -8.79 5.97
N GLY A 122 21.86 -7.86 5.50
CA GLY A 122 21.80 -7.36 4.12
C GLY A 122 20.66 -6.38 3.82
N LYS A 123 19.95 -5.84 4.83
CA LYS A 123 18.82 -4.91 4.64
C LYS A 123 19.18 -3.73 3.73
N THR A 124 20.30 -3.07 3.98
CA THR A 124 20.76 -1.94 3.15
C THR A 124 21.06 -2.36 1.71
N LEU A 125 21.67 -3.54 1.54
CA LEU A 125 21.97 -4.09 0.21
C LEU A 125 20.68 -4.34 -0.58
N THR A 126 19.65 -4.89 0.06
CA THR A 126 18.36 -5.17 -0.58
C THR A 126 17.72 -3.88 -1.12
N VAL A 127 17.65 -2.80 -0.32
CA VAL A 127 17.02 -1.55 -0.75
C VAL A 127 17.81 -0.86 -1.86
N ARG A 128 19.13 -0.84 -1.73
CA ARG A 128 20.00 -0.27 -2.76
C ARG A 128 19.88 -1.03 -4.08
N THR A 129 19.93 -2.36 -4.03
CA THR A 129 19.76 -3.22 -5.21
C THR A 129 18.41 -3.02 -5.88
N LEU A 130 17.33 -2.82 -5.09
CA LEU A 130 15.99 -2.48 -5.59
C LEU A 130 16.02 -1.16 -6.36
N ALA A 131 16.62 -0.12 -5.80
CA ALA A 131 16.71 1.19 -6.44
C ALA A 131 17.55 1.15 -7.73
N ASP A 132 18.70 0.45 -7.70
CA ASP A 132 19.56 0.26 -8.87
C ASP A 132 18.80 -0.47 -10.00
N ALA A 133 18.04 -1.53 -9.68
CA ALA A 133 17.25 -2.30 -10.65
C ALA A 133 16.08 -1.52 -11.28
N LEU A 134 15.63 -0.45 -10.62
CA LEU A 134 14.55 0.44 -11.06
C LEU A 134 15.04 1.78 -11.63
N HIS A 135 16.34 2.02 -11.64
CA HIS A 135 16.94 3.32 -12.00
C HIS A 135 16.33 4.48 -11.21
N LEU A 136 16.14 4.28 -9.90
CA LEU A 136 15.55 5.26 -8.98
C LEU A 136 16.62 5.87 -8.08
N GLU A 137 16.41 7.13 -7.71
CA GLU A 137 17.27 7.83 -6.76
C GLU A 137 17.12 7.20 -5.37
N PHE A 138 18.26 6.80 -4.77
CA PHE A 138 18.33 6.12 -3.49
C PHE A 138 19.08 6.97 -2.45
N HIS A 139 18.46 7.14 -1.27
CA HIS A 139 19.15 7.67 -0.11
C HIS A 139 19.02 6.73 1.10
N ARG A 140 20.06 6.71 1.94
CA ARG A 140 20.04 6.02 3.23
C ARG A 140 20.22 7.05 4.34
N ILE A 141 19.38 6.96 5.35
CA ILE A 141 19.47 7.76 6.57
C ILE A 141 19.59 6.81 7.75
N GLN A 142 20.65 6.98 8.52
CA GLN A 142 20.81 6.31 9.81
C GLN A 142 20.12 7.17 10.86
N PHE A 143 19.09 6.63 11.50
CA PHE A 143 18.39 7.34 12.57
C PHE A 143 19.20 7.29 13.84
N THR A 144 19.43 8.47 14.46
CA THR A 144 20.16 8.66 15.71
C THR A 144 19.37 9.61 16.63
N PRO A 145 19.63 9.62 17.95
CA PRO A 145 18.89 10.46 18.88
C PRO A 145 18.99 11.97 18.61
N ASP A 146 20.07 12.40 17.98
CA ASP A 146 20.37 13.79 17.63
C ASP A 146 19.84 14.21 16.25
N LEU A 147 19.36 13.25 15.43
CA LEU A 147 18.81 13.54 14.11
C LEU A 147 17.56 14.43 14.20
N MET A 148 17.58 15.55 13.49
CA MET A 148 16.50 16.54 13.48
C MET A 148 15.58 16.37 12.25
N PRO A 149 14.32 16.80 12.31
CA PRO A 149 13.43 16.80 11.14
C PRO A 149 14.00 17.54 9.92
N ALA A 150 14.74 18.62 10.14
CA ALA A 150 15.37 19.38 9.08
C ALA A 150 16.44 18.60 8.31
N ASP A 151 17.10 17.63 8.96
CA ASP A 151 18.08 16.76 8.30
C ASP A 151 17.41 15.80 7.30
N LEU A 152 16.12 15.47 7.52
CA LEU A 152 15.31 14.65 6.63
C LEU A 152 14.69 15.47 5.51
N ILE A 153 14.07 16.58 5.86
CA ILE A 153 13.23 17.40 4.97
C ILE A 153 14.09 18.34 4.13
N GLY A 154 15.19 18.84 4.72
CA GLY A 154 15.98 19.94 4.19
C GLY A 154 15.66 21.27 4.89
N THR A 155 16.39 22.30 4.53
CA THR A 155 16.33 23.59 5.18
C THR A 155 16.49 24.74 4.19
N GLN A 156 16.04 25.94 4.59
CA GLN A 156 16.35 27.15 3.84
C GLN A 156 17.75 27.65 4.22
N VAL A 157 18.57 27.88 3.22
CA VAL A 157 19.90 28.45 3.35
C VAL A 157 19.94 29.83 2.70
N ILE A 158 20.81 30.69 3.19
CA ILE A 158 21.06 32.00 2.54
C ILE A 158 22.13 31.76 1.48
N ALA A 159 21.75 31.88 0.21
CA ALA A 159 22.65 31.81 -0.93
C ALA A 159 22.89 33.21 -1.48
N GLU A 160 24.04 33.40 -2.11
CA GLU A 160 24.37 34.67 -2.80
C GLU A 160 23.98 34.52 -4.29
N ALA A 161 23.01 35.31 -4.74
CA ALA A 161 22.64 35.37 -6.15
C ALA A 161 23.79 35.98 -6.96
N GLY A 162 23.85 35.68 -8.27
CA GLY A 162 24.94 36.15 -9.15
C GLY A 162 25.09 37.68 -9.25
N ASP A 163 24.15 38.44 -8.68
CA ASP A 163 24.16 39.88 -8.56
C ASP A 163 24.56 40.40 -7.16
N GLY A 164 25.07 39.51 -6.29
CA GLY A 164 25.51 39.81 -4.91
C GLY A 164 24.39 39.98 -3.89
N ARG A 165 23.11 39.76 -4.26
CA ARG A 165 22.00 39.79 -3.32
C ARG A 165 21.89 38.44 -2.56
N LYS A 166 21.56 38.52 -1.28
CA LYS A 166 21.28 37.34 -0.46
C LYS A 166 19.84 36.91 -0.70
N VAL A 167 19.66 35.67 -1.14
CA VAL A 167 18.36 35.03 -1.36
C VAL A 167 18.23 33.80 -0.49
N PHE A 168 17.00 33.48 -0.07
CA PHE A 168 16.74 32.21 0.58
C PHE A 168 16.55 31.12 -0.49
N GLU A 169 17.34 30.08 -0.39
CA GLU A 169 17.25 28.92 -1.27
C GLU A 169 16.90 27.68 -0.43
N PHE A 170 15.97 26.87 -0.92
CA PHE A 170 15.61 25.61 -0.26
C PHE A 170 16.57 24.51 -0.69
N GLN A 171 17.38 24.05 0.25
CA GLN A 171 18.21 22.87 0.08
C GLN A 171 17.43 21.63 0.46
N LYS A 172 17.10 20.79 -0.55
CA LYS A 172 16.34 19.55 -0.38
C LYS A 172 17.09 18.56 0.49
N GLY A 173 16.36 17.94 1.40
CA GLY A 173 16.87 16.83 2.21
C GLY A 173 16.67 15.47 1.54
N PRO A 174 17.13 14.39 2.19
CA PRO A 174 17.06 13.02 1.65
C PRO A 174 15.66 12.49 1.35
N LEU A 175 14.60 13.09 1.92
CA LEU A 175 13.21 12.72 1.61
C LEU A 175 12.82 12.97 0.16
N PHE A 176 13.58 13.79 -0.56
CA PHE A 176 13.30 14.08 -1.98
C PHE A 176 13.83 13.02 -2.95
N SER A 177 14.25 11.87 -2.45
CA SER A 177 14.58 10.68 -3.25
C SER A 177 13.35 9.81 -3.52
N ASN A 178 13.46 8.92 -4.52
CA ASN A 178 12.42 7.94 -4.82
C ASN A 178 12.39 6.79 -3.83
N VAL A 179 13.57 6.29 -3.44
CA VAL A 179 13.73 5.16 -2.54
C VAL A 179 14.54 5.58 -1.34
N LEU A 180 13.94 5.50 -0.16
CA LEU A 180 14.58 5.87 1.10
C LEU A 180 14.71 4.66 2.01
N LEU A 181 15.92 4.40 2.49
CA LEU A 181 16.17 3.51 3.62
C LEU A 181 16.27 4.33 4.91
N ALA A 182 15.28 4.21 5.76
CA ALA A 182 15.27 4.77 7.12
C ALA A 182 15.79 3.69 8.08
N ASP A 183 17.10 3.71 8.35
CA ASP A 183 17.77 2.65 9.12
C ASP A 183 17.67 2.96 10.61
N GLU A 184 17.20 1.97 11.41
CA GLU A 184 16.99 2.06 12.86
C GLU A 184 16.06 3.22 13.30
N ILE A 185 14.88 3.30 12.65
CA ILE A 185 13.91 4.40 12.85
C ILE A 185 13.56 4.64 14.31
N ASN A 186 13.58 3.59 15.14
CA ASN A 186 13.29 3.65 16.58
C ASN A 186 14.37 4.34 17.41
N ARG A 187 15.53 4.72 16.85
CA ARG A 187 16.59 5.44 17.58
C ARG A 187 16.40 6.96 17.59
N ALA A 188 15.68 7.51 16.62
CA ALA A 188 15.41 8.95 16.59
C ALA A 188 14.22 9.35 17.44
N THR A 189 14.19 10.61 17.81
CA THR A 189 13.10 11.19 18.60
C THR A 189 11.74 11.08 17.90
N PRO A 190 10.61 11.06 18.64
CA PRO A 190 9.27 11.00 18.04
C PRO A 190 8.98 12.13 17.04
N LYS A 191 9.59 13.30 17.22
CA LYS A 191 9.44 14.43 16.33
C LYS A 191 10.04 14.14 14.95
N THR A 192 11.22 13.54 14.91
CA THR A 192 11.90 13.15 13.66
C THR A 192 11.19 11.98 12.99
N GLN A 193 10.75 10.99 13.76
CA GLN A 193 9.92 9.90 13.25
C GLN A 193 8.63 10.43 12.59
N SER A 194 7.94 11.38 13.25
CA SER A 194 6.70 11.97 12.73
C SER A 194 6.90 12.67 11.41
N ALA A 195 8.02 13.37 11.20
CA ALA A 195 8.33 14.04 9.94
C ALA A 195 8.43 13.06 8.76
N LEU A 196 9.12 11.91 8.95
CA LEU A 196 9.16 10.84 7.94
C LEU A 196 7.78 10.26 7.67
N LEU A 197 7.03 9.93 8.73
CA LEU A 197 5.73 9.29 8.61
C LEU A 197 4.66 10.21 8.02
N GLU A 198 4.77 11.52 8.20
CA GLU A 198 3.95 12.51 7.53
C GLU A 198 4.26 12.53 6.03
N ALA A 199 5.54 12.61 5.64
CA ALA A 199 5.96 12.55 4.25
C ALA A 199 5.49 11.26 3.54
N MET A 200 5.52 10.12 4.24
CA MET A 200 5.00 8.84 3.73
C MET A 200 3.49 8.87 3.44
N GLN A 201 2.72 9.60 4.24
CA GLN A 201 1.27 9.66 4.09
C GLN A 201 0.81 10.70 3.08
N GLU A 202 1.41 11.90 3.13
CA GLU A 202 0.98 13.06 2.35
C GLU A 202 1.71 13.18 1.00
N HIS A 203 2.76 12.36 0.75
CA HIS A 203 3.64 12.45 -0.43
C HIS A 203 4.16 13.88 -0.68
N SER A 204 4.27 14.65 0.38
CA SER A 204 4.72 16.04 0.36
C SER A 204 5.33 16.45 1.70
N VAL A 205 6.11 17.50 1.70
CA VAL A 205 6.68 18.11 2.90
C VAL A 205 6.46 19.63 2.86
N THR A 206 6.23 20.25 4.02
CA THR A 206 6.04 21.70 4.11
C THR A 206 7.21 22.34 4.84
N VAL A 207 7.90 23.26 4.16
CA VAL A 207 9.04 24.00 4.70
C VAL A 207 8.77 25.48 4.58
N ALA A 208 8.88 26.20 5.71
CA ALA A 208 8.63 27.65 5.78
C ALA A 208 7.32 28.11 5.09
N GLY A 209 6.26 27.30 5.21
CA GLY A 209 4.95 27.60 4.64
C GLY A 209 4.79 27.23 3.15
N VAL A 210 5.82 26.66 2.52
CA VAL A 210 5.77 26.18 1.13
C VAL A 210 5.69 24.67 1.13
N THR A 211 4.69 24.10 0.44
CA THR A 211 4.54 22.64 0.28
C THR A 211 5.29 22.19 -0.95
N HIS A 212 6.17 21.22 -0.77
CA HIS A 212 6.96 20.56 -1.81
C HIS A 212 6.46 19.14 -2.00
N ILE A 213 6.08 18.78 -3.22
CA ILE A 213 5.63 17.44 -3.59
C ILE A 213 6.86 16.54 -3.77
N LEU A 214 6.80 15.31 -3.26
CA LEU A 214 7.86 14.31 -3.43
C LEU A 214 7.74 13.63 -4.80
N SER A 215 8.87 13.16 -5.32
CA SER A 215 8.92 12.45 -6.61
C SER A 215 8.30 11.06 -6.48
N GLU A 216 7.46 10.66 -7.45
CA GLU A 216 6.89 9.32 -7.49
C GLU A 216 7.63 8.40 -8.47
N PRO A 217 7.71 7.08 -8.20
CA PRO A 217 7.24 6.44 -6.97
C PRO A 217 8.07 6.85 -5.74
N PHE A 218 7.41 7.12 -4.61
CA PHE A 218 8.06 7.38 -3.33
C PHE A 218 7.93 6.15 -2.45
N PHE A 219 9.04 5.52 -2.12
CA PHE A 219 9.08 4.26 -1.37
C PHE A 219 10.02 4.34 -0.19
N VAL A 220 9.49 4.13 1.00
CA VAL A 220 10.29 4.08 2.24
C VAL A 220 10.36 2.64 2.73
N MET A 221 11.57 2.20 3.00
CA MET A 221 11.83 1.00 3.77
C MET A 221 12.48 1.41 5.10
N ALA A 222 11.73 1.26 6.18
CA ALA A 222 12.24 1.53 7.53
C ALA A 222 12.73 0.24 8.16
N THR A 223 13.80 0.30 8.98
CA THR A 223 14.29 -0.85 9.74
C THR A 223 14.14 -0.61 11.24
N GLN A 224 13.89 -1.70 11.97
CA GLN A 224 13.94 -1.74 13.42
C GLN A 224 14.82 -2.91 13.88
N ASN A 225 15.59 -2.66 14.93
CA ASN A 225 16.35 -3.71 15.61
C ASN A 225 15.58 -4.11 16.89
N PRO A 226 15.07 -5.34 17.00
CA PRO A 226 14.30 -5.76 18.16
C PRO A 226 15.17 -5.98 19.42
N LEU A 227 16.50 -6.08 19.27
CA LEU A 227 17.41 -6.37 20.37
C LEU A 227 17.87 -5.11 21.11
N GLU A 228 17.88 -3.97 20.44
CA GLU A 228 18.32 -2.70 21.01
C GLU A 228 17.12 -1.96 21.60
N MET A 229 16.89 -2.15 22.89
CA MET A 229 15.81 -1.48 23.63
C MET A 229 16.28 -0.22 24.36
N GLU A 230 17.55 -0.17 24.79
CA GLU A 230 18.12 0.98 25.47
C GLU A 230 18.33 2.19 24.55
N GLY A 231 17.86 3.36 24.97
CA GLY A 231 18.00 4.59 24.19
C GLY A 231 17.15 4.66 22.93
N THR A 232 16.09 3.82 22.84
CA THR A 232 15.18 3.82 21.69
C THR A 232 13.81 4.43 22.03
N TYR A 233 13.17 4.98 21.01
CA TYR A 233 11.80 5.49 21.07
C TYR A 233 10.92 4.57 20.19
N PRO A 234 10.14 3.65 20.79
CA PRO A 234 9.28 2.77 20.01
C PRO A 234 8.26 3.60 19.23
N LEU A 235 7.98 3.16 18.00
CA LEU A 235 6.94 3.78 17.19
C LEU A 235 5.58 3.51 17.84
N PRO A 236 4.75 4.55 18.06
CA PRO A 236 3.37 4.36 18.45
C PRO A 236 2.59 3.52 17.44
N GLU A 237 1.60 2.76 17.89
CA GLU A 237 0.81 1.84 17.06
C GLU A 237 0.11 2.56 15.88
N ALA A 238 -0.41 3.77 16.13
CA ALA A 238 -1.01 4.59 15.08
C ALA A 238 -0.03 5.00 13.97
N GLN A 239 1.27 5.02 14.28
CA GLN A 239 2.33 5.30 13.33
C GLN A 239 2.76 4.03 12.58
N LEU A 240 2.80 2.88 13.26
CA LEU A 240 3.04 1.57 12.64
C LEU A 240 1.99 1.24 11.58
N ASP A 241 0.74 1.62 11.77
CA ASP A 241 -0.37 1.40 10.83
C ASP A 241 -0.18 2.06 9.46
N ARG A 242 0.75 3.02 9.33
CA ARG A 242 1.10 3.66 8.05
C ARG A 242 1.94 2.78 7.14
N PHE A 243 2.66 1.80 7.67
CA PHE A 243 3.39 0.83 6.86
C PHE A 243 2.43 -0.16 6.21
N PHE A 244 2.64 -0.47 4.95
CA PHE A 244 1.84 -1.44 4.22
C PHE A 244 2.00 -2.85 4.79
N VAL A 245 3.25 -3.28 4.97
CA VAL A 245 3.62 -4.55 5.58
C VAL A 245 4.73 -4.38 6.62
N LYS A 246 4.76 -5.30 7.60
CA LYS A 246 5.91 -5.54 8.48
C LYS A 246 6.50 -6.90 8.16
N LEU A 247 7.77 -6.94 7.79
CA LEU A 247 8.49 -8.14 7.39
C LEU A 247 9.53 -8.50 8.45
N LEU A 248 9.56 -9.77 8.84
CA LEU A 248 10.51 -10.29 9.82
C LEU A 248 11.68 -10.95 9.09
N VAL A 249 12.85 -10.31 9.18
CA VAL A 249 14.07 -10.82 8.54
C VAL A 249 14.66 -11.91 9.42
N LYS A 250 14.57 -13.14 8.95
CA LYS A 250 15.14 -14.32 9.62
C LYS A 250 16.60 -14.49 9.26
N TYR A 251 17.32 -15.20 10.13
CA TYR A 251 18.70 -15.60 9.83
C TYR A 251 18.74 -16.51 8.58
N PRO A 252 19.71 -16.34 7.68
CA PRO A 252 19.81 -17.12 6.46
C PRO A 252 19.98 -18.62 6.75
N LYS A 253 19.52 -19.46 5.83
CA LYS A 253 19.78 -20.91 5.88
C LYS A 253 21.25 -21.18 5.58
N VAL A 254 21.72 -22.39 5.95
CA VAL A 254 23.13 -22.79 5.71
C VAL A 254 23.48 -22.68 4.22
N SER A 255 22.63 -23.17 3.33
CA SER A 255 22.82 -23.05 1.87
C SER A 255 22.91 -21.60 1.37
N ASP A 256 22.16 -20.71 2.00
CA ASP A 256 22.21 -19.27 1.65
C ASP A 256 23.54 -18.66 2.13
N LEU A 257 24.03 -19.08 3.32
CA LEU A 257 25.32 -18.62 3.86
C LEU A 257 26.48 -19.06 3.00
N GLU A 258 26.49 -20.30 2.48
CA GLU A 258 27.48 -20.78 1.53
C GLU A 258 27.51 -19.89 0.29
N THR A 259 26.34 -19.62 -0.31
CA THR A 259 26.24 -18.75 -1.48
C THR A 259 26.67 -17.31 -1.17
N ILE A 260 26.34 -16.79 0.01
CA ILE A 260 26.77 -15.45 0.46
C ILE A 260 28.29 -15.41 0.58
N LEU A 261 28.88 -16.42 1.19
CA LEU A 261 30.33 -16.52 1.36
C LEU A 261 31.05 -16.49 0.01
N ASP A 262 30.64 -17.33 -0.92
CA ASP A 262 31.19 -17.39 -2.27
C ASP A 262 31.15 -16.03 -2.97
N ARG A 263 29.96 -15.36 -2.93
CA ARG A 263 29.75 -14.06 -3.58
C ARG A 263 30.49 -12.90 -2.92
N THR A 264 30.82 -12.99 -1.63
CA THR A 264 31.42 -11.88 -0.88
C THR A 264 32.93 -12.02 -0.71
N THR A 265 33.46 -13.24 -0.78
CA THR A 265 34.90 -13.53 -0.62
C THR A 265 35.61 -13.68 -1.95
N GLU A 266 34.91 -13.95 -3.03
CA GLU A 266 35.48 -13.97 -4.39
C GLU A 266 35.52 -12.56 -5.02
N ASN A 267 36.31 -12.41 -6.08
CA ASN A 267 36.47 -11.13 -6.79
C ASN A 267 35.20 -10.70 -7.60
N LEU A 268 34.17 -11.55 -7.66
CA LEU A 268 32.91 -11.27 -8.35
C LEU A 268 31.97 -10.52 -7.43
N LYS A 269 31.75 -9.22 -7.68
CA LYS A 269 30.73 -8.42 -7.01
C LYS A 269 29.52 -8.31 -7.93
N PRO A 270 28.50 -9.16 -7.76
CA PRO A 270 27.30 -9.07 -8.57
C PRO A 270 26.64 -7.69 -8.37
N ARG A 271 26.20 -7.07 -9.47
CA ARG A 271 25.45 -5.83 -9.47
C ARG A 271 24.14 -6.04 -10.20
N ALA A 272 23.10 -5.39 -9.74
CA ALA A 272 21.85 -5.34 -10.45
C ALA A 272 21.93 -4.28 -11.57
N GLU A 273 21.38 -4.63 -12.73
CA GLU A 273 21.22 -3.71 -13.85
C GLU A 273 19.80 -3.11 -13.80
N ALA A 274 19.64 -1.90 -14.31
CA ALA A 274 18.34 -1.28 -14.43
C ALA A 274 17.50 -2.04 -15.46
N VAL A 275 16.38 -2.64 -15.01
CA VAL A 275 15.49 -3.45 -15.86
C VAL A 275 14.11 -2.85 -16.03
N LEU A 276 13.69 -1.98 -15.13
CA LEU A 276 12.42 -1.25 -15.18
C LEU A 276 12.64 0.21 -14.77
N THR A 277 11.65 1.06 -15.06
CA THR A 277 11.63 2.47 -14.65
C THR A 277 10.55 2.71 -13.58
N GLY A 278 10.66 3.83 -12.86
CA GLY A 278 9.63 4.26 -11.91
C GLY A 278 8.26 4.42 -12.55
N GLU A 279 8.20 4.95 -13.78
CA GLU A 279 6.93 5.07 -14.53
C GLU A 279 6.25 3.72 -14.75
N LYS A 280 7.04 2.67 -15.03
CA LYS A 280 6.51 1.32 -15.21
C LYS A 280 5.92 0.79 -13.90
N ILE A 281 6.54 1.06 -12.76
CA ILE A 281 5.98 0.73 -11.43
C ILE A 281 4.64 1.42 -11.21
N LEU A 282 4.52 2.71 -11.57
CA LEU A 282 3.25 3.44 -11.47
C LEU A 282 2.15 2.86 -12.39
N GLN A 283 2.50 2.45 -13.61
CA GLN A 283 1.58 1.75 -14.51
C GLN A 283 1.13 0.41 -13.92
N MET A 284 2.05 -0.38 -13.35
CA MET A 284 1.74 -1.63 -12.66
C MET A 284 0.81 -1.39 -11.46
N SER A 285 1.03 -0.33 -10.71
CA SER A 285 0.16 0.08 -9.59
C SER A 285 -1.28 0.35 -10.07
N GLN A 286 -1.44 1.14 -11.12
CA GLN A 286 -2.75 1.45 -11.70
C GLN A 286 -3.46 0.19 -12.20
N LEU A 287 -2.74 -0.67 -12.93
CA LEU A 287 -3.27 -1.93 -13.46
C LEU A 287 -3.73 -2.88 -12.34
N SER A 288 -2.96 -2.98 -11.25
CA SER A 288 -3.32 -3.84 -10.11
C SER A 288 -4.66 -3.42 -9.47
N ARG A 289 -4.95 -2.11 -9.42
CA ARG A 289 -6.20 -1.59 -8.86
C ARG A 289 -7.43 -1.98 -9.67
N MET A 290 -7.26 -2.25 -10.98
CA MET A 290 -8.35 -2.65 -11.88
C MET A 290 -8.80 -4.11 -11.68
N ILE A 291 -7.99 -4.96 -11.00
CA ILE A 291 -8.35 -6.36 -10.76
C ILE A 291 -9.64 -6.45 -9.95
N PRO A 292 -10.66 -7.16 -10.46
CA PRO A 292 -11.93 -7.31 -9.78
C PRO A 292 -11.80 -8.24 -8.56
N ILE A 293 -12.63 -7.95 -7.57
CA ILE A 293 -12.83 -8.81 -6.40
C ILE A 293 -14.32 -9.14 -6.26
N ALA A 294 -14.64 -10.41 -6.18
CA ALA A 294 -16.01 -10.85 -5.98
C ALA A 294 -16.53 -10.45 -4.58
N ASN A 295 -17.84 -10.24 -4.45
CA ASN A 295 -18.43 -9.73 -3.21
C ASN A 295 -18.19 -10.68 -2.02
N ASP A 296 -18.24 -11.98 -2.23
CA ASP A 296 -17.97 -13.01 -1.20
C ASP A 296 -16.51 -12.95 -0.72
N VAL A 297 -15.55 -12.81 -1.65
CA VAL A 297 -14.12 -12.67 -1.32
C VAL A 297 -13.87 -11.35 -0.59
N ARG A 298 -14.52 -10.26 -1.01
CA ARG A 298 -14.42 -8.97 -0.31
C ARG A 298 -14.98 -9.04 1.11
N ARG A 299 -16.13 -9.70 1.29
CA ARG A 299 -16.73 -9.94 2.61
C ARG A 299 -15.81 -10.79 3.49
N TYR A 300 -15.19 -11.82 2.93
CA TYR A 300 -14.19 -12.61 3.65
C TYR A 300 -13.01 -11.75 4.13
N GLY A 301 -12.47 -10.85 3.29
CA GLY A 301 -11.43 -9.90 3.71
C GLY A 301 -11.88 -8.98 4.85
N ILE A 302 -13.13 -8.52 4.82
CA ILE A 302 -13.73 -7.74 5.93
C ILE A 302 -13.82 -8.61 7.19
N ALA A 303 -14.29 -9.86 7.06
CA ALA A 303 -14.40 -10.80 8.17
C ALA A 303 -13.04 -11.06 8.84
N LEU A 304 -11.97 -11.22 8.06
CA LEU A 304 -10.60 -11.37 8.59
C LEU A 304 -10.19 -10.18 9.45
N VAL A 305 -10.44 -8.95 8.99
CA VAL A 305 -10.05 -7.75 9.75
C VAL A 305 -10.94 -7.60 11.00
N VAL A 306 -12.23 -7.78 10.87
CA VAL A 306 -13.18 -7.70 11.99
C VAL A 306 -12.91 -8.78 13.04
N ALA A 307 -12.50 -9.98 12.63
CA ALA A 307 -12.15 -11.08 13.54
C ALA A 307 -10.93 -10.78 14.43
N THR A 308 -10.15 -9.73 14.13
CA THR A 308 -9.06 -9.24 14.98
C THR A 308 -9.55 -8.41 16.17
N HIS A 309 -10.80 -7.93 16.17
CA HIS A 309 -11.34 -7.05 17.22
C HIS A 309 -11.99 -7.89 18.33
N PRO A 310 -11.49 -7.88 19.57
CA PRO A 310 -11.95 -8.76 20.65
C PRO A 310 -13.41 -8.59 21.02
N ASP A 311 -13.94 -7.36 20.93
CA ASP A 311 -15.30 -7.00 21.33
C ASP A 311 -16.35 -7.24 20.23
N HIS A 312 -15.94 -7.65 19.03
CA HIS A 312 -16.85 -7.88 17.92
C HIS A 312 -17.46 -9.29 17.96
N GLU A 313 -18.69 -9.47 17.46
CA GLU A 313 -19.38 -10.76 17.42
C GLU A 313 -18.62 -11.82 16.62
N LEU A 314 -17.96 -11.41 15.53
CA LEU A 314 -17.15 -12.27 14.66
C LEU A 314 -15.70 -12.44 15.15
N ALA A 315 -15.35 -11.93 16.35
CA ALA A 315 -14.00 -12.07 16.87
C ALA A 315 -13.60 -13.56 16.97
N SER A 316 -12.38 -13.87 16.50
CA SER A 316 -11.82 -15.22 16.69
C SER A 316 -11.59 -15.52 18.17
N VAL A 317 -11.58 -16.79 18.53
CA VAL A 317 -11.32 -17.21 19.92
C VAL A 317 -9.96 -16.68 20.41
N SER A 318 -8.95 -16.72 19.54
CA SER A 318 -7.62 -16.22 19.83
C SER A 318 -7.59 -14.68 20.00
N ALA A 319 -8.37 -13.94 19.19
CA ALA A 319 -8.46 -12.48 19.33
C ALA A 319 -9.15 -12.08 20.63
N ARG A 320 -10.25 -12.72 21.01
CA ARG A 320 -10.95 -12.46 22.30
C ARG A 320 -10.04 -12.65 23.51
N LYS A 321 -9.16 -13.67 23.44
CA LYS A 321 -8.28 -13.99 24.56
C LYS A 321 -7.04 -13.09 24.62
N TYR A 322 -6.41 -12.81 23.48
CA TYR A 322 -5.05 -12.27 23.44
C TYR A 322 -4.91 -10.86 22.85
N VAL A 323 -5.95 -10.34 22.17
CA VAL A 323 -5.88 -9.03 21.53
C VAL A 323 -6.54 -7.96 22.39
N ARG A 324 -5.89 -6.80 22.48
CA ARG A 324 -6.44 -5.59 23.09
C ARG A 324 -7.09 -4.68 22.03
N TYR A 325 -6.41 -4.49 20.89
CA TYR A 325 -6.91 -3.71 19.76
C TYR A 325 -6.66 -4.44 18.46
N GLY A 326 -7.68 -4.54 17.63
CA GLY A 326 -7.62 -5.15 16.30
C GLY A 326 -7.10 -4.20 15.23
N ALA A 327 -6.99 -4.72 14.00
CA ALA A 327 -6.45 -4.00 12.85
C ALA A 327 -7.41 -2.92 12.32
N SER A 328 -6.86 -1.78 11.92
CA SER A 328 -7.60 -0.63 11.37
C SER A 328 -8.15 -0.89 9.94
N PRO A 329 -9.01 0.01 9.41
CA PRO A 329 -9.42 -0.03 8.00
C PRO A 329 -8.25 0.06 7.00
N ARG A 330 -7.11 0.67 7.37
CA ARG A 330 -5.89 0.66 6.55
C ARG A 330 -5.35 -0.77 6.37
N GLY A 331 -5.48 -1.61 7.39
CA GLY A 331 -5.15 -3.04 7.29
C GLY A 331 -6.00 -3.75 6.23
N LEU A 332 -7.31 -3.47 6.17
CA LEU A 332 -8.18 -4.01 5.13
C LEU A 332 -7.77 -3.53 3.73
N GLN A 333 -7.48 -2.24 3.57
CA GLN A 333 -7.03 -1.67 2.31
C GLN A 333 -5.73 -2.33 1.83
N ALA A 334 -4.74 -2.47 2.72
CA ALA A 334 -3.47 -3.12 2.42
C ALA A 334 -3.67 -4.61 2.05
N LEU A 335 -4.52 -5.32 2.78
CA LEU A 335 -4.85 -6.71 2.52
C LEU A 335 -5.45 -6.90 1.11
N ILE A 336 -6.41 -6.06 0.73
CA ILE A 336 -7.06 -6.13 -0.59
C ILE A 336 -6.08 -5.75 -1.72
N LEU A 337 -5.29 -4.69 -1.55
CA LEU A 337 -4.32 -4.27 -2.57
C LEU A 337 -3.23 -5.32 -2.78
N GLY A 338 -2.68 -5.87 -1.70
CA GLY A 338 -1.70 -6.96 -1.78
C GLY A 338 -2.27 -8.20 -2.46
N ALA A 339 -3.50 -8.59 -2.10
CA ALA A 339 -4.19 -9.73 -2.69
C ALA A 339 -4.46 -9.56 -4.19
N LYS A 340 -4.77 -8.35 -4.67
CA LYS A 340 -4.92 -8.06 -6.10
C LYS A 340 -3.63 -8.30 -6.88
N ILE A 341 -2.49 -7.88 -6.33
CA ILE A 341 -1.18 -8.10 -6.96
C ILE A 341 -0.82 -9.58 -6.92
N ARG A 342 -1.06 -10.28 -5.81
CA ARG A 342 -0.86 -11.73 -5.71
C ARG A 342 -1.65 -12.49 -6.76
N ALA A 343 -2.93 -12.15 -6.97
CA ALA A 343 -3.77 -12.76 -7.99
C ALA A 343 -3.16 -12.63 -9.39
N ILE A 344 -2.61 -11.45 -9.73
CA ILE A 344 -1.92 -11.25 -11.02
C ILE A 344 -0.71 -12.18 -11.13
N LEU A 345 0.11 -12.23 -10.09
CA LEU A 345 1.34 -13.05 -10.07
C LEU A 345 1.04 -14.54 -10.22
N ASP A 346 -0.10 -15.00 -9.66
CA ASP A 346 -0.58 -16.37 -9.76
C ASP A 346 -1.39 -16.65 -11.03
N ASN A 347 -1.26 -15.80 -12.06
CA ASN A 347 -1.93 -15.95 -13.36
C ASN A 347 -3.46 -15.95 -13.28
N ARG A 348 -4.02 -15.19 -12.32
CA ARG A 348 -5.47 -15.03 -12.15
C ARG A 348 -5.90 -13.60 -12.43
N TYR A 349 -7.10 -13.44 -12.97
CA TYR A 349 -7.70 -12.15 -13.30
C TYR A 349 -8.72 -11.67 -12.28
N HIS A 350 -8.79 -12.33 -11.13
CA HIS A 350 -9.65 -11.99 -10.00
C HIS A 350 -8.98 -12.45 -8.69
N VAL A 351 -9.31 -11.77 -7.62
CA VAL A 351 -8.80 -12.11 -6.28
C VAL A 351 -9.48 -13.37 -5.76
N ALA A 352 -8.70 -14.28 -5.19
CA ALA A 352 -9.15 -15.45 -4.44
C ALA A 352 -8.96 -15.25 -2.92
N ARG A 353 -9.61 -16.09 -2.11
CA ARG A 353 -9.45 -16.06 -0.64
C ARG A 353 -8.03 -16.36 -0.20
N ASP A 354 -7.33 -17.24 -0.92
CA ASP A 354 -5.94 -17.59 -0.60
C ASP A 354 -4.97 -16.43 -0.79
N ASP A 355 -5.27 -15.49 -1.70
CA ASP A 355 -4.49 -14.25 -1.83
C ASP A 355 -4.59 -13.39 -0.57
N LEU A 356 -5.79 -13.28 0.00
CA LEU A 356 -6.02 -12.59 1.26
C LEU A 356 -5.30 -13.29 2.42
N LYS A 357 -5.38 -14.63 2.49
CA LYS A 357 -4.69 -15.43 3.52
C LYS A 357 -3.18 -15.25 3.45
N SER A 358 -2.60 -15.24 2.24
CA SER A 358 -1.16 -15.07 2.05
C SER A 358 -0.64 -13.71 2.51
N MET A 359 -1.44 -12.65 2.35
CA MET A 359 -1.10 -11.28 2.78
C MET A 359 -1.43 -11.00 4.25
N ALA A 360 -2.17 -11.89 4.94
CA ALA A 360 -2.68 -11.62 6.28
C ALA A 360 -1.55 -11.42 7.31
N LEU A 361 -0.53 -12.29 7.31
CA LEU A 361 0.60 -12.18 8.25
C LEU A 361 1.37 -10.87 8.09
N PRO A 362 1.95 -10.53 6.93
CA PRO A 362 2.75 -9.31 6.78
C PRO A 362 1.93 -8.03 6.96
N VAL A 363 0.63 -8.05 6.64
CA VAL A 363 -0.25 -6.88 6.73
C VAL A 363 -0.78 -6.65 8.15
N LEU A 364 -1.16 -7.71 8.89
CA LEU A 364 -1.88 -7.55 10.16
C LEU A 364 -0.99 -7.57 11.40
N ARG A 365 0.21 -8.18 11.35
CA ARG A 365 1.05 -8.41 12.54
C ARG A 365 1.44 -7.14 13.31
N HIS A 366 1.58 -6.01 12.66
CA HIS A 366 1.95 -4.72 13.26
C HIS A 366 0.74 -3.82 13.55
N ARG A 367 -0.45 -4.31 13.24
CA ARG A 367 -1.73 -3.61 13.42
C ARG A 367 -2.57 -4.16 14.56
N MET A 368 -2.12 -5.28 15.14
CA MET A 368 -2.78 -5.91 16.29
C MET A 368 -1.95 -5.68 17.54
N ILE A 369 -2.60 -5.21 18.59
CA ILE A 369 -1.97 -4.98 19.90
C ILE A 369 -2.42 -6.09 20.82
N LEU A 370 -1.47 -6.85 21.35
CA LEU A 370 -1.76 -7.90 22.33
C LEU A 370 -2.10 -7.30 23.68
N ASN A 371 -2.97 -7.98 24.41
CA ASN A 371 -3.26 -7.66 25.81
C ASN A 371 -2.17 -8.23 26.74
N PHE A 372 -2.31 -7.96 28.04
CA PHE A 372 -1.34 -8.40 29.04
C PHE A 372 -1.21 -9.93 29.10
N GLU A 373 -2.33 -10.68 28.96
CA GLU A 373 -2.33 -12.14 28.98
C GLU A 373 -1.52 -12.72 27.80
N GLY A 374 -1.74 -12.20 26.58
CA GLY A 374 -0.98 -12.62 25.39
C GLY A 374 0.53 -12.33 25.53
N GLN A 375 0.89 -11.17 26.10
CA GLN A 375 2.30 -10.82 26.36
C GLN A 375 2.92 -11.72 27.44
N ALA A 376 2.21 -11.99 28.53
CA ALA A 376 2.68 -12.83 29.62
C ALA A 376 2.86 -14.31 29.20
N GLU A 377 1.97 -14.82 28.34
CA GLU A 377 2.09 -16.17 27.78
C GLU A 377 3.11 -16.27 26.63
N GLY A 378 3.74 -15.16 26.20
CA GLY A 378 4.72 -15.13 25.10
C GLY A 378 4.10 -15.41 23.74
N ILE A 379 2.80 -15.15 23.56
CA ILE A 379 2.09 -15.34 22.30
C ILE A 379 2.51 -14.22 21.33
N SER A 380 2.81 -14.58 20.09
CA SER A 380 3.08 -13.59 19.04
C SER A 380 1.81 -13.17 18.31
N ALA A 381 1.81 -11.98 17.71
CA ALA A 381 0.73 -11.56 16.82
C ALA A 381 0.54 -12.54 15.64
N ASP A 382 1.63 -13.12 15.14
CA ASP A 382 1.61 -14.13 14.09
C ASP A 382 0.84 -15.40 14.52
N ASP A 383 0.98 -15.83 15.78
CA ASP A 383 0.26 -17.00 16.29
C ASP A 383 -1.24 -16.76 16.39
N VAL A 384 -1.62 -15.55 16.80
CA VAL A 384 -3.02 -15.12 16.82
C VAL A 384 -3.60 -15.09 15.41
N ILE A 385 -2.87 -14.52 14.43
CA ILE A 385 -3.31 -14.44 13.03
C ILE A 385 -3.45 -15.84 12.44
N ARG A 386 -2.51 -16.76 12.66
CA ARG A 386 -2.60 -18.14 12.14
C ARG A 386 -3.83 -18.88 12.69
N LYS A 387 -4.11 -18.76 13.97
CA LYS A 387 -5.31 -19.32 14.59
C LYS A 387 -6.58 -18.67 14.02
N MET A 388 -6.60 -17.36 13.90
CA MET A 388 -7.71 -16.62 13.30
C MET A 388 -8.00 -17.06 11.86
N LEU A 389 -6.96 -17.26 11.04
CA LEU A 389 -7.12 -17.74 9.66
C LEU A 389 -7.73 -19.14 9.57
N ALA A 390 -7.53 -19.99 10.60
CA ALA A 390 -8.15 -21.31 10.71
C ALA A 390 -9.60 -21.23 11.22
N ASP A 391 -9.91 -20.27 12.10
CA ASP A 391 -11.20 -20.11 12.75
C ASP A 391 -12.24 -19.41 11.88
N VAL A 392 -11.81 -18.40 11.07
CA VAL A 392 -12.72 -17.58 10.27
C VAL A 392 -13.30 -18.39 9.12
N LYS A 393 -14.60 -18.67 9.20
CA LYS A 393 -15.33 -19.38 8.16
C LYS A 393 -15.41 -18.54 6.89
N GLU A 394 -15.36 -19.23 5.75
CA GLU A 394 -15.34 -18.58 4.44
C GLU A 394 -16.64 -17.84 4.09
N ASP A 395 -17.72 -18.15 4.77
CA ASP A 395 -19.06 -17.56 4.64
C ASP A 395 -19.48 -16.70 5.85
N ALA A 396 -18.56 -16.30 6.71
CA ALA A 396 -18.81 -15.61 7.97
C ALA A 396 -19.66 -14.32 7.84
N LEU A 397 -19.75 -13.72 6.64
CA LEU A 397 -20.59 -12.55 6.31
C LEU A 397 -21.50 -12.83 5.10
N ALA A 398 -21.84 -14.11 4.83
CA ALA A 398 -22.67 -14.48 3.67
C ALA A 398 -24.16 -14.18 3.81
N ALA A 399 -24.61 -13.61 4.94
CA ALA A 399 -25.99 -13.21 5.20
C ALA A 399 -26.31 -11.80 4.74
#